data_3c89a9d37b6b8de16855b8799b935abc
#
_entry.id   3c89a9d37b6b8de16855b8799b935abc
#
_cell.length_a   1.000
_cell.length_b   1.000
_cell.length_c   1.000
_cell.angle_alpha   90.00
_cell.angle_beta   90.00
_cell.angle_gamma   90.00
#
_symmetry.space_group_name_H-M   'P 1'
#
loop_
_entity.id
_entity.type
_entity.pdbx_description
1 polymer ?
#
loop_
_entity_poly.entity_id
_entity_poly.type
_entity_poly.pdbx_seq_one_letter_code
_entity_poly.pdbx_strand_id
1 'polypeptide(L)'
;MKHQRSMLKNYKDLKVWKKSYELCLEIYRITAKFPKEERYGLTSQIRRSVVSIPSNIAEGYGRKTTKDYIRMLYISYGSVCELETQILLAGDLDLIEKGELGTLKKDIAEIERMLKALIKSLENKPLNP
;
A
#
# COMPACT_ATOMS: atom_id res chain seq x y z
N MET A 1 13.67 -11.53 -10.96
CA MET A 1 14.98 -11.94 -11.45
C MET A 1 16.07 -11.34 -10.64
N LYS A 2 17.09 -12.10 -10.45
CA LYS A 2 18.23 -11.64 -9.69
C LYS A 2 18.82 -10.36 -10.29
N HIS A 3 19.05 -10.33 -11.60
CA HIS A 3 19.61 -9.16 -12.23
C HIS A 3 18.63 -8.00 -12.24
N GLN A 4 17.31 -8.26 -12.23
CA GLN A 4 16.33 -7.20 -12.15
C GLN A 4 16.43 -6.46 -10.82
N ARG A 5 16.58 -7.21 -9.72
CA ARG A 5 16.80 -6.58 -8.41
C ARG A 5 18.11 -5.81 -8.36
N SER A 6 19.15 -6.34 -9.01
CA SER A 6 20.45 -5.67 -9.02
C SER A 6 20.44 -4.39 -9.85
N MET A 7 19.46 -4.22 -10.75
CA MET A 7 19.31 -2.99 -11.51
C MET A 7 18.62 -1.88 -10.71
N LEU A 8 17.92 -2.25 -9.65
CA LEU A 8 17.26 -1.29 -8.78
C LEU A 8 18.21 -0.93 -7.63
N LYS A 9 18.37 0.35 -7.37
CA LYS A 9 19.31 0.79 -6.33
C LYS A 9 18.76 0.59 -4.93
N ASN A 10 17.43 0.73 -4.78
CA ASN A 10 16.76 0.51 -3.50
C ASN A 10 15.26 0.43 -3.73
N TYR A 11 14.52 0.25 -2.63
CA TYR A 11 13.06 0.10 -2.70
C TYR A 11 12.36 1.32 -3.31
N LYS A 12 12.98 2.50 -3.23
CA LYS A 12 12.37 3.72 -3.77
C LYS A 12 12.23 3.67 -5.29
N ASP A 13 12.94 2.77 -5.95
CA ASP A 13 12.82 2.61 -7.40
C ASP A 13 11.63 1.73 -7.79
N LEU A 14 11.00 1.06 -6.83
CA LEU A 14 9.83 0.23 -7.11
C LEU A 14 8.63 1.13 -7.38
N LYS A 15 7.96 0.89 -8.51
CA LYS A 15 6.77 1.69 -8.86
C LYS A 15 5.68 1.58 -7.82
N VAL A 16 5.48 0.38 -7.26
CA VAL A 16 4.43 0.18 -6.26
C VAL A 16 4.77 0.91 -4.97
N TRP A 17 6.04 1.03 -4.62
CA TRP A 17 6.43 1.82 -3.45
C TRP A 17 6.11 3.30 -3.68
N LYS A 18 6.51 3.83 -4.84
CA LYS A 18 6.25 5.23 -5.18
C LYS A 18 4.77 5.54 -5.15
N LYS A 19 3.96 4.67 -5.76
CA LYS A 19 2.52 4.88 -5.83
C LYS A 19 1.89 4.85 -4.45
N SER A 20 2.30 3.90 -3.60
CA SER A 20 1.75 3.80 -2.25
C SER A 20 2.21 4.95 -1.36
N TYR A 21 3.43 5.45 -1.59
CA TYR A 21 3.92 6.63 -0.88
C TYR A 21 3.06 7.86 -1.23
N GLU A 22 2.79 8.05 -2.53
CA GLU A 22 1.93 9.15 -2.97
C GLU A 22 0.53 9.03 -2.40
N LEU A 23 0.02 7.81 -2.30
CA LEU A 23 -1.29 7.58 -1.69
C LEU A 23 -1.29 8.01 -0.22
N CYS A 24 -0.19 7.79 0.50
CA CYS A 24 -0.08 8.26 1.89
C CYS A 24 -0.27 9.77 1.98
N LEU A 25 0.40 10.51 1.10
CA LEU A 25 0.28 11.97 1.12
C LEU A 25 -1.16 12.40 0.84
N GLU A 26 -1.79 11.77 -0.13
CA GLU A 26 -3.17 12.08 -0.49
C GLU A 26 -4.14 11.76 0.65
N ILE A 27 -3.95 10.61 1.29
CA ILE A 27 -4.79 10.19 2.42
C ILE A 27 -4.65 11.17 3.59
N TYR A 28 -3.43 11.64 3.87
CA TYR A 28 -3.25 12.62 4.94
C TYR A 28 -3.96 13.93 4.60
N ARG A 29 -3.88 14.35 3.33
CA ARG A 29 -4.56 15.56 2.89
C ARG A 29 -6.09 15.44 3.05
N ILE A 30 -6.64 14.31 2.63
CA ILE A 30 -8.09 14.09 2.68
C ILE A 30 -8.57 13.95 4.12
N THR A 31 -7.87 13.16 4.93
CA THR A 31 -8.32 12.91 6.31
C THR A 31 -8.11 14.11 7.21
N ALA A 32 -7.29 15.09 6.81
CA ALA A 32 -7.19 16.35 7.56
C ALA A 32 -8.52 17.09 7.60
N LYS A 33 -9.42 16.81 6.66
CA LYS A 33 -10.74 17.43 6.59
C LYS A 33 -11.80 16.64 7.37
N PHE A 34 -11.44 15.51 7.93
CA PHE A 34 -12.37 14.70 8.73
C PHE A 34 -12.73 15.43 10.02
N PRO A 35 -13.93 15.18 10.57
CA PRO A 35 -14.32 15.78 11.86
C PRO A 35 -13.37 15.40 12.98
N LYS A 36 -13.22 16.28 13.95
CA LYS A 36 -12.34 16.03 15.10
C LYS A 36 -12.75 14.78 15.87
N GLU A 37 -14.03 14.44 15.83
CA GLU A 37 -14.53 13.25 16.50
C GLU A 37 -13.90 11.96 15.96
N GLU A 38 -13.38 11.99 14.72
CA GLU A 38 -12.77 10.83 14.10
C GLU A 38 -11.25 10.75 14.34
N ARG A 39 -10.68 11.72 15.04
CA ARG A 39 -9.22 11.77 15.22
C ARG A 39 -8.64 10.48 15.76
N TYR A 40 -9.24 9.92 16.79
CA TYR A 40 -8.76 8.70 17.43
C TYR A 40 -9.52 7.46 16.96
N GLY A 41 -10.39 7.61 15.99
CA GLY A 41 -11.14 6.54 15.39
C GLY A 41 -10.69 6.32 13.95
N LEU A 42 -11.59 6.63 13.00
CA LEU A 42 -11.36 6.30 11.61
C LEU A 42 -10.16 7.01 11.00
N THR A 43 -9.93 8.28 11.36
CA THR A 43 -8.75 9.02 10.87
C THR A 43 -7.47 8.28 11.23
N SER A 44 -7.34 7.89 12.49
CA SER A 44 -6.14 7.20 12.99
C SER A 44 -5.95 5.87 12.28
N GLN A 45 -7.03 5.10 12.13
CA GLN A 45 -6.96 3.78 11.49
C GLN A 45 -6.59 3.86 10.02
N ILE A 46 -7.19 4.80 9.31
CA ILE A 46 -6.89 4.97 7.87
C ILE A 46 -5.43 5.35 7.67
N ARG A 47 -4.93 6.28 8.48
CA ARG A 47 -3.54 6.71 8.38
C ARG A 47 -2.57 5.59 8.71
N ARG A 48 -2.88 4.78 9.70
CA ARG A 48 -2.05 3.64 10.06
C ARG A 48 -2.00 2.63 8.92
N SER A 49 -3.15 2.32 8.33
CA SER A 49 -3.22 1.34 7.24
C SER A 49 -2.43 1.81 6.03
N VAL A 50 -2.60 3.07 5.62
CA VAL A 50 -1.95 3.56 4.40
C VAL A 50 -0.43 3.63 4.57
N VAL A 51 0.06 4.04 5.72
CA VAL A 51 1.51 4.11 5.98
C VAL A 51 2.12 2.71 6.00
N SER A 52 1.36 1.73 6.47
CA SER A 52 1.81 0.34 6.53
C SER A 52 2.12 -0.22 5.13
N ILE A 53 1.47 0.28 4.08
CA ILE A 53 1.67 -0.25 2.73
C ILE A 53 3.12 -0.03 2.26
N PRO A 54 3.60 1.23 2.09
CA PRO A 54 4.97 1.42 1.64
C PRO A 54 6.00 0.97 2.68
N SER A 55 5.66 1.01 3.96
CA SER A 55 6.59 0.60 5.00
C SER A 55 6.93 -0.88 4.89
N ASN A 56 5.93 -1.74 4.66
CA ASN A 56 6.17 -3.17 4.52
C ASN A 56 6.82 -3.52 3.18
N ILE A 57 6.54 -2.76 2.12
CA ILE A 57 7.23 -2.95 0.85
C ILE A 57 8.73 -2.68 1.04
N ALA A 58 9.05 -1.57 1.67
CA ALA A 58 10.45 -1.18 1.90
C ALA A 58 11.16 -2.20 2.79
N GLU A 59 10.52 -2.59 3.88
CA GLU A 59 11.11 -3.55 4.80
C GLU A 59 11.31 -4.90 4.11
N GLY A 60 10.34 -5.34 3.32
CA GLY A 60 10.45 -6.60 2.59
C GLY A 60 11.60 -6.58 1.58
N TYR A 61 11.74 -5.47 0.87
CA TYR A 61 12.82 -5.33 -0.10
C TYR A 61 14.19 -5.50 0.55
N GLY A 62 14.31 -5.08 1.81
CA GLY A 62 15.56 -5.18 2.56
C GLY A 62 15.83 -6.55 3.17
N ARG A 63 14.90 -7.49 3.06
CA ARG A 63 15.09 -8.81 3.64
C ARG A 63 16.07 -9.64 2.82
N LYS A 64 16.77 -10.56 3.50
CA LYS A 64 17.81 -11.37 2.85
C LYS A 64 17.25 -12.40 1.90
N THR A 65 16.09 -12.97 2.21
CA THR A 65 15.54 -14.06 1.42
C THR A 65 14.31 -13.61 0.64
N THR A 66 14.10 -14.22 -0.53
CA THR A 66 12.91 -13.98 -1.32
C THR A 66 11.64 -14.39 -0.57
N LYS A 67 11.73 -15.46 0.20
CA LYS A 67 10.59 -15.91 1.00
C LYS A 67 10.15 -14.85 2.00
N ASP A 68 11.08 -14.22 2.69
CA ASP A 68 10.76 -13.15 3.63
C ASP A 68 10.22 -11.92 2.91
N TYR A 69 10.78 -11.62 1.73
CA TYR A 69 10.30 -10.51 0.92
C TYR A 69 8.83 -10.73 0.56
N ILE A 70 8.50 -11.92 0.05
CA ILE A 70 7.13 -12.26 -0.32
C ILE A 70 6.21 -12.15 0.89
N ARG A 71 6.64 -12.62 2.05
CA ARG A 71 5.83 -12.54 3.27
C ARG A 71 5.50 -11.10 3.63
N MET A 72 6.48 -10.21 3.52
CA MET A 72 6.26 -8.79 3.83
C MET A 72 5.34 -8.13 2.82
N LEU A 73 5.43 -8.54 1.54
CA LEU A 73 4.52 -8.02 0.53
C LEU A 73 3.09 -8.47 0.77
N TYR A 74 2.88 -9.68 1.29
CA TYR A 74 1.53 -10.11 1.67
C TYR A 74 1.00 -9.31 2.86
N ILE A 75 1.87 -8.93 3.80
CA ILE A 75 1.46 -8.06 4.89
C ILE A 75 1.03 -6.70 4.33
N SER A 76 1.80 -6.15 3.39
CA SER A 76 1.43 -4.90 2.73
C SER A 76 0.08 -5.04 2.01
N TYR A 77 -0.13 -6.17 1.33
CA TYR A 77 -1.39 -6.45 0.64
C TYR A 77 -2.56 -6.46 1.62
N GLY A 78 -2.37 -7.08 2.79
CA GLY A 78 -3.39 -7.06 3.83
C GLY A 78 -3.72 -5.65 4.28
N SER A 79 -2.71 -4.78 4.36
CA SER A 79 -2.93 -3.38 4.69
C SER A 79 -3.72 -2.65 3.61
N VAL A 80 -3.53 -3.01 2.34
CA VAL A 80 -4.34 -2.46 1.25
C VAL A 80 -5.81 -2.84 1.42
N CYS A 81 -6.08 -4.10 1.75
CA CYS A 81 -7.45 -4.56 1.96
C CYS A 81 -8.09 -3.85 3.15
N GLU A 82 -7.33 -3.65 4.21
CA GLU A 82 -7.80 -2.92 5.38
C GLU A 82 -8.12 -1.47 5.03
N LEU A 83 -7.21 -0.83 4.30
CA LEU A 83 -7.42 0.55 3.87
C LEU A 83 -8.64 0.67 2.99
N GLU A 84 -8.80 -0.24 2.03
CA GLU A 84 -9.97 -0.21 1.14
C GLU A 84 -11.27 -0.28 1.93
N THR A 85 -11.32 -1.17 2.92
CA THR A 85 -12.49 -1.30 3.78
C THR A 85 -12.79 0.01 4.50
N GLN A 86 -11.75 0.64 5.05
CA GLN A 86 -11.91 1.89 5.80
C GLN A 86 -12.33 3.04 4.89
N ILE A 87 -11.81 3.08 3.68
CA ILE A 87 -12.15 4.14 2.71
C ILE A 87 -13.62 3.98 2.24
N LEU A 88 -14.06 2.74 2.00
CA LEU A 88 -15.45 2.48 1.66
C LEU A 88 -16.37 2.94 2.80
N LEU A 89 -15.98 2.61 4.04
CA LEU A 89 -16.75 3.02 5.20
C LEU A 89 -16.80 4.55 5.31
N ALA A 90 -15.67 5.21 5.13
CA ALA A 90 -15.62 6.67 5.19
C ALA A 90 -16.51 7.30 4.12
N GLY A 91 -16.53 6.69 2.92
CA GLY A 91 -17.40 7.16 1.84
C GLY A 91 -18.88 7.02 2.21
N ASP A 92 -19.26 5.87 2.76
CA ASP A 92 -20.64 5.62 3.14
C ASP A 92 -21.08 6.50 4.32
N LEU A 93 -20.14 6.96 5.13
CA LEU A 93 -20.42 7.91 6.22
C LEU A 93 -20.35 9.37 5.75
N ASP A 94 -20.18 9.58 4.46
CA ASP A 94 -20.10 10.92 3.86
C ASP A 94 -18.94 11.77 4.38
N LEU A 95 -17.85 11.12 4.77
CA LEU A 95 -16.65 11.83 5.24
C LEU A 95 -15.72 12.22 4.08
N ILE A 96 -15.88 11.60 2.93
CA ILE A 96 -15.04 11.85 1.75
C ILE A 96 -15.95 12.28 0.60
N GLU A 97 -15.57 13.35 -0.08
CA GLU A 97 -16.30 13.83 -1.25
C GLU A 97 -16.26 12.78 -2.35
N LYS A 98 -17.35 12.67 -3.12
CA LYS A 98 -17.51 11.59 -4.12
C LYS A 98 -16.39 11.56 -5.15
N GLY A 99 -15.94 12.71 -5.63
CA GLY A 99 -14.87 12.76 -6.61
C GLY A 99 -13.56 12.25 -6.04
N GLU A 100 -13.24 12.65 -4.81
CA GLU A 100 -12.04 12.17 -4.12
C GLU A 100 -12.14 10.69 -3.80
N LEU A 101 -13.33 10.23 -3.42
CA LEU A 101 -13.56 8.81 -3.14
C LEU A 101 -13.29 7.96 -4.38
N GLY A 102 -13.80 8.40 -5.54
CA GLY A 102 -13.57 7.68 -6.79
C GLY A 102 -12.09 7.56 -7.13
N THR A 103 -11.34 8.66 -6.96
CA THR A 103 -9.91 8.67 -7.22
C THR A 103 -9.17 7.74 -6.28
N LEU A 104 -9.51 7.77 -4.98
CA LEU A 104 -8.88 6.89 -4.00
C LEU A 104 -9.14 5.43 -4.31
N LYS A 105 -10.37 5.07 -4.66
CA LYS A 105 -10.71 3.69 -4.99
C LYS A 105 -9.90 3.20 -6.18
N LYS A 106 -9.73 4.06 -7.18
CA LYS A 106 -8.95 3.72 -8.37
C LYS A 106 -7.49 3.51 -8.02
N ASP A 107 -6.92 4.41 -7.21
CA ASP A 107 -5.51 4.32 -6.81
C ASP A 107 -5.26 3.08 -5.96
N ILE A 108 -6.16 2.78 -5.04
CA ILE A 108 -6.05 1.58 -4.19
C ILE A 108 -6.10 0.33 -5.05
N ALA A 109 -7.02 0.27 -6.02
CA ALA A 109 -7.13 -0.88 -6.92
C ALA A 109 -5.86 -1.06 -7.73
N GLU A 110 -5.24 0.02 -8.17
CA GLU A 110 -4.00 -0.06 -8.93
C GLU A 110 -2.85 -0.60 -8.08
N ILE A 111 -2.72 -0.11 -6.84
CA ILE A 111 -1.70 -0.60 -5.92
C ILE A 111 -1.90 -2.09 -5.64
N GLU A 112 -3.15 -2.50 -5.47
CA GLU A 112 -3.48 -3.90 -5.27
C GLU A 112 -2.98 -4.76 -6.42
N ARG A 113 -3.26 -4.33 -7.66
CA ARG A 113 -2.80 -5.06 -8.85
C ARG A 113 -1.28 -5.12 -8.92
N MET A 114 -0.62 -4.00 -8.61
CA MET A 114 0.83 -3.94 -8.66
C MET A 114 1.47 -4.86 -7.62
N LEU A 115 0.91 -4.91 -6.42
CA LEU A 115 1.41 -5.81 -5.37
C LEU A 115 1.24 -7.27 -5.78
N LYS A 116 0.05 -7.62 -6.28
CA LYS A 116 -0.20 -8.99 -6.73
C LYS A 116 0.77 -9.39 -7.84
N ALA A 117 1.02 -8.48 -8.79
CA ALA A 117 1.93 -8.76 -9.88
C ALA A 117 3.36 -8.98 -9.37
N LEU A 118 3.80 -8.15 -8.44
CA LEU A 118 5.13 -8.28 -7.86
C LEU A 118 5.26 -9.59 -7.09
N ILE A 119 4.30 -9.90 -6.24
CA ILE A 119 4.29 -11.15 -5.49
C ILE A 119 4.36 -12.35 -6.43
N LYS A 120 3.51 -12.34 -7.46
CA LYS A 120 3.46 -13.44 -8.41
C LYS A 120 4.79 -13.59 -9.14
N SER A 121 5.43 -12.48 -9.54
CA SER A 121 6.70 -12.55 -10.23
C SER A 121 7.78 -13.17 -9.34
N LEU A 122 7.74 -12.90 -8.05
CA LEU A 122 8.70 -13.47 -7.11
C LEU A 122 8.41 -14.95 -6.82
N GLU A 123 7.13 -15.30 -6.73
CA GLU A 123 6.73 -16.69 -6.47
C GLU A 123 7.03 -17.60 -7.64
N ASN A 124 6.93 -17.09 -8.86
CA ASN A 124 7.13 -17.89 -10.07
C ASN A 124 8.58 -18.06 -10.47
N LYS A 125 9.49 -17.42 -9.76
CA LYS A 125 10.92 -17.62 -10.05
C LYS A 125 11.35 -18.99 -9.59
N PRO A 126 12.22 -19.64 -10.37
CA PRO A 126 12.82 -20.88 -9.89
C PRO A 126 13.50 -20.61 -8.56
N LEU A 127 13.30 -21.53 -7.61
CA LEU A 127 13.99 -21.42 -6.34
C LEU A 127 15.48 -21.61 -6.61
N ASN A 128 16.25 -20.60 -6.28
CA ASN A 128 17.69 -20.74 -6.34
C ASN A 128 18.16 -21.48 -5.12
N PRO A 129 19.00 -22.50 -5.34
CA PRO A 129 19.62 -23.16 -4.21
C PRO A 129 20.44 -22.17 -3.39
#